data_3877aa6bb1eb30274df7cd06ab9f581d
#
_entry.id   3877aa6bb1eb30274df7cd06ab9f581d
#
_cell.length_a   1.000
_cell.length_b   1.000
_cell.length_c   1.000
_cell.angle_alpha   90.00
_cell.angle_beta   90.00
_cell.angle_gamma   90.00
#
_symmetry.space_group_name_H-M   'P 1'
#
loop_
_entity.id
_entity.type
_entity.pdbx_description
1 polymer ?
#
loop_
_entity_poly.entity_id
_entity_poly.type
_entity_poly.pdbx_seq_one_letter_code
_entity_poly.pdbx_strand_id
1 'polypeptide(L)'
;MRNNQPVTQREVALSAQQKLISTTDAHGVITYCNDAFVEISGFVREDLIGAPQNIVRHPDVPPAVFAHMWAALKQGQPWMGIVKNRSKSGDHYWVNAYVTPIFDGSRVVGYESVRVKPTAEQVRRADALYKRLNLGQAAIPAWHRWQPALLGWLPVLGAGLAGCLSALWLAPPLAFAVAAVVSLPLALLAQQRQNQALQRVLRMTDASTSDALLALMYSDEPGTQGRLETCLLYTSDAADE
;
A
#
# COMPACT_ATOMS: atom_id res chain seq x y z
N MET A 1 13.02 -0.33 -19.29
CA MET A 1 12.19 0.65 -18.60
C MET A 1 12.72 2.04 -18.81
N ARG A 2 11.87 3.07 -19.03
CA ARG A 2 12.36 4.43 -19.34
C ARG A 2 13.06 5.03 -18.12
N ASN A 3 14.28 5.52 -18.29
CA ASN A 3 15.04 6.23 -17.27
C ASN A 3 15.02 7.72 -17.62
N ASN A 4 14.12 8.46 -16.97
CA ASN A 4 13.96 9.89 -17.21
C ASN A 4 15.03 10.69 -16.44
N GLN A 5 15.86 11.43 -17.16
CA GLN A 5 16.89 12.32 -16.62
C GLN A 5 16.68 13.74 -17.17
N PRO A 6 17.23 14.78 -16.54
CA PRO A 6 17.85 14.77 -15.22
C PRO A 6 16.83 14.60 -14.08
N VAL A 7 17.30 14.28 -12.88
CA VAL A 7 16.52 14.32 -11.64
C VAL A 7 17.20 15.24 -10.63
N THR A 8 16.39 15.98 -9.86
CA THR A 8 16.83 16.82 -8.75
C THR A 8 16.27 16.29 -7.44
N GLN A 9 16.76 16.81 -6.32
CA GLN A 9 16.22 16.49 -4.99
C GLN A 9 15.14 17.48 -4.55
N ARG A 10 14.75 18.43 -5.42
CA ARG A 10 13.75 19.45 -5.11
C ARG A 10 12.35 18.89 -5.31
N GLU A 11 11.55 18.99 -4.25
CA GLU A 11 10.14 18.65 -4.29
C GLU A 11 9.30 19.86 -4.68
N VAL A 12 8.36 19.66 -5.59
CA VAL A 12 7.28 20.59 -5.92
C VAL A 12 6.02 20.06 -5.24
N ALA A 13 5.53 20.75 -4.22
CA ALA A 13 4.40 20.29 -3.45
C ALA A 13 3.08 20.57 -4.17
N LEU A 14 2.18 19.56 -4.25
CA LEU A 14 0.79 19.76 -4.62
C LEU A 14 0.06 20.57 -3.53
N SER A 15 -0.88 21.44 -3.92
CA SER A 15 -1.87 21.97 -2.99
C SER A 15 -2.93 20.90 -2.68
N ALA A 16 -3.62 21.05 -1.55
CA ALA A 16 -4.67 20.09 -1.14
C ALA A 16 -5.88 20.11 -2.10
N GLN A 17 -6.10 21.23 -2.80
CA GLN A 17 -7.22 21.42 -3.71
C GLN A 17 -6.92 21.00 -5.15
N GLN A 18 -5.64 20.79 -5.49
CA GLN A 18 -5.26 20.38 -6.83
C GLN A 18 -5.57 18.91 -7.07
N LYS A 19 -6.35 18.63 -8.10
CA LYS A 19 -6.54 17.29 -8.67
C LYS A 19 -5.85 17.24 -10.05
N LEU A 20 -4.94 16.28 -10.23
CA LEU A 20 -4.25 16.07 -11.51
C LEU A 20 -4.95 14.95 -12.25
N ILE A 21 -5.59 15.28 -13.37
CA ILE A 21 -6.38 14.32 -14.15
C ILE A 21 -5.70 14.06 -15.48
N SER A 22 -5.60 12.80 -15.85
CA SER A 22 -5.20 12.38 -17.20
C SER A 22 -5.93 11.13 -17.62
N THR A 23 -6.22 11.01 -18.93
CA THR A 23 -6.67 9.75 -19.54
C THR A 23 -5.62 9.24 -20.51
N THR A 24 -5.63 7.95 -20.72
CA THR A 24 -4.77 7.29 -21.70
C THR A 24 -5.60 6.31 -22.53
N ASP A 25 -5.07 5.92 -23.68
CA ASP A 25 -5.56 4.76 -24.39
C ASP A 25 -5.20 3.44 -23.66
N ALA A 26 -5.58 2.31 -24.23
CA ALA A 26 -5.26 0.98 -23.68
C ALA A 26 -3.75 0.65 -23.66
N HIS A 27 -2.93 1.40 -24.39
CA HIS A 27 -1.46 1.27 -24.44
C HIS A 27 -0.74 2.19 -23.44
N GLY A 28 -1.51 3.05 -22.73
CA GLY A 28 -0.97 4.01 -21.78
C GLY A 28 -0.42 5.28 -22.45
N VAL A 29 -0.87 5.61 -23.67
CA VAL A 29 -0.58 6.87 -24.35
C VAL A 29 -1.60 7.91 -23.90
N ILE A 30 -1.12 9.08 -23.46
CA ILE A 30 -1.96 10.16 -22.93
C ILE A 30 -2.86 10.72 -24.04
N THR A 31 -4.17 10.69 -23.80
CA THR A 31 -5.20 11.24 -24.70
C THR A 31 -5.78 12.54 -24.19
N TYR A 32 -5.72 12.74 -22.86
CA TYR A 32 -6.18 13.96 -22.21
C TYR A 32 -5.39 14.25 -20.94
N CYS A 33 -5.23 15.51 -20.59
CA CYS A 33 -4.75 15.96 -19.28
C CYS A 33 -5.32 17.35 -18.95
N ASN A 34 -5.59 17.59 -17.65
CA ASN A 34 -6.06 18.90 -17.20
C ASN A 34 -4.91 19.90 -17.00
N ASP A 35 -5.25 21.18 -16.83
CA ASP A 35 -4.25 22.27 -16.70
C ASP A 35 -3.35 22.07 -15.47
N ALA A 36 -3.91 21.59 -14.34
CA ALA A 36 -3.13 21.33 -13.14
C ALA A 36 -2.03 20.28 -13.38
N PHE A 37 -2.30 19.26 -14.22
CA PHE A 37 -1.28 18.27 -14.58
C PHE A 37 -0.21 18.86 -15.49
N VAL A 38 -0.58 19.72 -16.45
CA VAL A 38 0.36 20.46 -17.32
C VAL A 38 1.28 21.33 -16.46
N GLU A 39 0.69 22.13 -15.57
CA GLU A 39 1.42 23.07 -14.70
C GLU A 39 2.46 22.37 -13.84
N ILE A 40 2.07 21.36 -13.06
CA ILE A 40 2.99 20.69 -12.13
C ILE A 40 4.05 19.85 -12.85
N SER A 41 3.69 19.27 -13.98
CA SER A 41 4.61 18.46 -14.75
C SER A 41 5.68 19.31 -15.45
N GLY A 42 5.39 20.60 -15.70
CA GLY A 42 6.26 21.53 -16.42
C GLY A 42 6.43 21.20 -17.92
N PHE A 43 5.65 20.27 -18.44
CA PHE A 43 5.54 19.98 -19.87
C PHE A 43 4.46 20.85 -20.50
N VAL A 44 4.60 21.21 -21.77
CA VAL A 44 3.47 21.77 -22.51
C VAL A 44 2.49 20.67 -22.89
N ARG A 45 1.22 21.01 -23.09
CA ARG A 45 0.16 20.05 -23.38
C ARG A 45 0.47 19.20 -24.61
N GLU A 46 1.05 19.82 -25.62
CA GLU A 46 1.44 19.20 -26.89
C GLU A 46 2.52 18.13 -26.73
N ASP A 47 3.40 18.28 -25.73
CA ASP A 47 4.41 17.27 -25.37
C ASP A 47 3.80 16.09 -24.61
N LEU A 48 2.68 16.31 -23.91
CA LEU A 48 2.01 15.30 -23.11
C LEU A 48 1.04 14.45 -23.93
N ILE A 49 0.19 15.08 -24.73
CA ILE A 49 -0.77 14.37 -25.57
C ILE A 49 -0.02 13.55 -26.65
N GLY A 50 -0.34 12.27 -26.74
CA GLY A 50 0.36 11.33 -27.61
C GLY A 50 1.66 10.77 -27.03
N ALA A 51 2.14 11.28 -25.88
CA ALA A 51 3.27 10.69 -25.17
C ALA A 51 2.81 9.52 -24.25
N PRO A 52 3.66 8.52 -24.03
CA PRO A 52 3.35 7.49 -23.05
C PRO A 52 3.38 8.09 -21.63
N GLN A 53 2.45 7.67 -20.78
CA GLN A 53 2.27 8.19 -19.40
C GLN A 53 3.57 8.12 -18.55
N ASN A 54 4.49 7.22 -18.90
CA ASN A 54 5.78 7.11 -18.23
C ASN A 54 6.75 8.29 -18.48
N ILE A 55 6.33 9.32 -19.25
CA ILE A 55 7.09 10.56 -19.44
C ILE A 55 7.34 11.28 -18.10
N VAL A 56 6.38 11.23 -17.18
CA VAL A 56 6.48 11.84 -15.85
C VAL A 56 6.99 10.87 -14.77
N ARG A 57 7.43 9.68 -15.13
CA ARG A 57 7.89 8.71 -14.15
C ARG A 57 9.22 9.13 -13.52
N HIS A 58 9.29 9.12 -12.18
CA HIS A 58 10.57 9.27 -11.47
C HIS A 58 11.33 7.93 -11.40
N PRO A 59 12.65 7.91 -11.61
CA PRO A 59 13.45 6.67 -11.59
C PRO A 59 13.42 5.92 -10.24
N ASP A 60 13.25 6.64 -9.13
CA ASP A 60 13.20 6.05 -7.78
C ASP A 60 12.01 5.11 -7.58
N VAL A 61 10.94 5.24 -8.38
CA VAL A 61 9.80 4.33 -8.28
C VAL A 61 10.16 2.96 -8.84
N PRO A 62 10.17 1.91 -8.01
CA PRO A 62 10.58 0.58 -8.43
C PRO A 62 9.73 0.03 -9.58
N PRO A 63 10.32 -0.74 -10.51
CA PRO A 63 9.56 -1.43 -11.55
C PRO A 63 8.40 -2.28 -11.05
N ALA A 64 8.57 -2.89 -9.88
CA ALA A 64 7.57 -3.75 -9.26
C ALA A 64 6.23 -3.03 -8.98
N VAL A 65 6.27 -1.73 -8.63
CA VAL A 65 5.07 -0.93 -8.37
C VAL A 65 4.23 -0.77 -9.64
N PHE A 66 4.88 -0.47 -10.78
CA PHE A 66 4.17 -0.36 -12.06
C PHE A 66 3.73 -1.72 -12.60
N ALA A 67 4.52 -2.78 -12.38
CA ALA A 67 4.10 -4.13 -12.75
C ALA A 67 2.82 -4.54 -12.00
N HIS A 68 2.74 -4.21 -10.71
CA HIS A 68 1.57 -4.42 -9.89
C HIS A 68 0.35 -3.62 -10.40
N MET A 69 0.54 -2.31 -10.67
CA MET A 69 -0.51 -1.46 -11.26
C MET A 69 -1.06 -2.06 -12.56
N TRP A 70 -0.18 -2.41 -13.49
CA TRP A 70 -0.61 -2.96 -14.77
C TRP A 70 -1.28 -4.33 -14.65
N ALA A 71 -0.90 -5.14 -13.65
CA ALA A 71 -1.55 -6.43 -13.40
C ALA A 71 -3.02 -6.22 -12.98
N ALA A 72 -3.32 -5.26 -12.10
CA ALA A 72 -4.69 -4.92 -11.71
C ALA A 72 -5.50 -4.35 -12.89
N LEU A 73 -4.98 -3.34 -13.57
CA LEU A 73 -5.65 -2.64 -14.67
C LEU A 73 -5.99 -3.58 -15.84
N LYS A 74 -5.12 -4.53 -16.17
CA LYS A 74 -5.38 -5.54 -17.20
C LYS A 74 -6.46 -6.53 -16.82
N GLN A 75 -6.73 -6.70 -15.53
CA GLN A 75 -7.85 -7.50 -15.02
C GLN A 75 -9.15 -6.69 -14.95
N GLY A 76 -9.15 -5.44 -15.41
CA GLY A 76 -10.29 -4.55 -15.33
C GLY A 76 -10.52 -3.98 -13.92
N GLN A 77 -9.54 -4.09 -13.04
CA GLN A 77 -9.62 -3.63 -11.66
C GLN A 77 -8.95 -2.27 -11.50
N PRO A 78 -9.50 -1.36 -10.68
CA PRO A 78 -8.85 -0.11 -10.34
C PRO A 78 -7.58 -0.34 -9.52
N TRP A 79 -6.72 0.66 -9.49
CA TRP A 79 -5.48 0.64 -8.71
C TRP A 79 -5.26 1.99 -8.01
N MET A 80 -4.80 1.93 -6.76
CA MET A 80 -4.43 3.11 -5.99
C MET A 80 -3.00 2.96 -5.44
N GLY A 81 -2.21 4.04 -5.41
CA GLY A 81 -0.87 3.99 -4.84
C GLY A 81 -0.18 5.34 -4.76
N ILE A 82 0.79 5.44 -3.86
CA ILE A 82 1.62 6.64 -3.71
C ILE A 82 2.73 6.60 -4.74
N VAL A 83 2.79 7.57 -5.62
CA VAL A 83 3.74 7.60 -6.74
C VAL A 83 4.60 8.85 -6.70
N LYS A 84 5.91 8.69 -6.90
CA LYS A 84 6.84 9.79 -7.13
C LYS A 84 6.92 10.07 -8.62
N ASN A 85 6.55 11.26 -9.03
CA ASN A 85 6.62 11.73 -10.41
C ASN A 85 7.79 12.71 -10.58
N ARG A 86 8.22 12.89 -11.83
CA ARG A 86 9.26 13.82 -12.25
C ARG A 86 8.68 14.87 -13.20
N SER A 87 8.96 16.14 -12.93
CA SER A 87 8.65 17.24 -13.83
C SER A 87 9.69 17.36 -14.97
N LYS A 88 9.42 18.18 -15.97
CA LYS A 88 10.34 18.45 -17.09
C LYS A 88 11.69 19.01 -16.63
N SER A 89 11.71 19.83 -15.56
CA SER A 89 12.93 20.38 -14.94
C SER A 89 13.81 19.32 -14.25
N GLY A 90 13.25 18.15 -13.93
CA GLY A 90 13.89 17.14 -13.12
C GLY A 90 13.47 17.14 -11.65
N ASP A 91 12.73 18.14 -11.21
CA ASP A 91 12.14 18.20 -9.87
C ASP A 91 11.11 17.08 -9.72
N HIS A 92 10.77 16.73 -8.48
CA HIS A 92 9.81 15.67 -8.25
C HIS A 92 8.59 16.15 -7.47
N TYR A 93 7.49 15.43 -7.61
CA TYR A 93 6.27 15.61 -6.84
C TYR A 93 5.66 14.26 -6.50
N TRP A 94 5.08 14.19 -5.29
CA TRP A 94 4.40 13.00 -4.82
C TRP A 94 2.90 13.11 -5.03
N VAL A 95 2.29 12.02 -5.43
CA VAL A 95 0.85 11.92 -5.66
C VAL A 95 0.30 10.65 -5.02
N ASN A 96 -0.91 10.73 -4.48
CA ASN A 96 -1.77 9.58 -4.28
C ASN A 96 -2.56 9.41 -5.58
N ALA A 97 -2.27 8.36 -6.32
CA ALA A 97 -2.83 8.12 -7.65
C ALA A 97 -3.93 7.04 -7.57
N TYR A 98 -5.11 7.38 -8.04
CA TYR A 98 -6.20 6.45 -8.31
C TYR A 98 -6.33 6.26 -9.82
N VAL A 99 -6.26 5.03 -10.29
CA VAL A 99 -6.27 4.70 -11.73
C VAL A 99 -7.37 3.69 -11.98
N THR A 100 -8.30 4.03 -12.88
CA THR A 100 -9.43 3.19 -13.25
C THR A 100 -9.39 2.82 -14.72
N PRO A 101 -9.78 1.60 -15.11
CA PRO A 101 -9.97 1.26 -16.49
C PRO A 101 -11.24 1.90 -17.06
N ILE A 102 -11.17 2.40 -18.30
CA ILE A 102 -12.31 2.91 -19.06
C ILE A 102 -12.78 1.77 -19.97
N PHE A 103 -14.08 1.47 -19.90
CA PHE A 103 -14.67 0.38 -20.66
C PHE A 103 -15.52 0.89 -21.82
N ASP A 104 -15.45 0.16 -22.94
CA ASP A 104 -16.44 0.20 -24.02
C ASP A 104 -17.05 -1.22 -24.10
N GLY A 105 -18.29 -1.36 -23.62
CA GLY A 105 -18.89 -2.66 -23.34
C GLY A 105 -18.07 -3.46 -22.31
N SER A 106 -17.54 -4.62 -22.70
CA SER A 106 -16.67 -5.47 -21.84
C SER A 106 -15.16 -5.24 -22.08
N ARG A 107 -14.79 -4.36 -23.02
CA ARG A 107 -13.42 -4.13 -23.44
C ARG A 107 -12.85 -2.91 -22.75
N VAL A 108 -11.65 -3.03 -22.18
CA VAL A 108 -10.88 -1.88 -21.71
C VAL A 108 -10.34 -1.10 -22.92
N VAL A 109 -10.74 0.16 -23.06
CA VAL A 109 -10.31 1.06 -24.14
C VAL A 109 -9.30 2.11 -23.70
N GLY A 110 -9.14 2.29 -22.40
CA GLY A 110 -8.20 3.25 -21.84
C GLY A 110 -8.17 3.22 -20.32
N TYR A 111 -7.49 4.20 -19.75
CA TYR A 111 -7.38 4.35 -18.31
C TYR A 111 -7.52 5.83 -17.94
N GLU A 112 -8.27 6.08 -16.87
CA GLU A 112 -8.34 7.38 -16.23
C GLU A 112 -7.47 7.37 -14.96
N SER A 113 -6.82 8.48 -14.68
CA SER A 113 -6.04 8.63 -13.46
C SER A 113 -6.33 9.98 -12.81
N VAL A 114 -6.85 9.93 -11.60
CA VAL A 114 -7.02 11.06 -10.71
C VAL A 114 -5.90 11.00 -9.65
N ARG A 115 -5.24 12.12 -9.42
CA ARG A 115 -4.10 12.21 -8.48
C ARG A 115 -4.30 13.38 -7.55
N VAL A 116 -4.18 13.13 -6.27
CA VAL A 116 -4.29 14.13 -5.21
C VAL A 116 -3.01 14.20 -4.38
N LYS A 117 -2.92 15.19 -3.52
CA LYS A 117 -1.81 15.34 -2.58
C LYS A 117 -1.82 14.20 -1.56
N PRO A 118 -0.73 13.43 -1.42
CA PRO A 118 -0.60 12.44 -0.37
C PRO A 118 -0.29 13.12 0.98
N THR A 119 -0.55 12.41 2.08
CA THR A 119 -0.08 12.85 3.41
C THR A 119 1.44 12.67 3.53
N ALA A 120 2.07 13.44 4.43
CA ALA A 120 3.51 13.31 4.70
C ALA A 120 3.87 11.89 5.16
N GLU A 121 2.96 11.23 5.87
CA GLU A 121 3.14 9.87 6.35
C GLU A 121 3.10 8.82 5.23
N GLN A 122 2.17 8.95 4.29
CA GLN A 122 2.11 8.12 3.09
C GLN A 122 3.40 8.28 2.26
N VAL A 123 3.88 9.50 2.07
CA VAL A 123 5.16 9.76 1.38
C VAL A 123 6.32 9.07 2.10
N ARG A 124 6.43 9.21 3.42
CA ARG A 124 7.48 8.58 4.24
C ARG A 124 7.50 7.05 4.06
N ARG A 125 6.31 6.41 4.12
CA ARG A 125 6.18 4.96 3.95
C ARG A 125 6.56 4.51 2.54
N ALA A 126 6.05 5.19 1.52
CA ALA A 126 6.34 4.88 0.13
C ALA A 126 7.83 5.05 -0.21
N ASP A 127 8.47 6.12 0.25
CA ASP A 127 9.90 6.38 0.04
C ASP A 127 10.77 5.29 0.68
N ALA A 128 10.45 4.90 1.93
CA ALA A 128 11.14 3.82 2.63
C ALA A 128 10.97 2.47 1.91
N LEU A 129 9.75 2.17 1.45
CA LEU A 129 9.45 0.97 0.67
C LEU A 129 10.23 0.96 -0.65
N TYR A 130 10.25 2.07 -1.39
CA TYR A 130 10.93 2.19 -2.67
C TYR A 130 12.45 2.03 -2.55
N LYS A 131 13.06 2.64 -1.53
CA LYS A 131 14.48 2.46 -1.22
C LYS A 131 14.82 0.99 -1.00
N ARG A 132 13.99 0.27 -0.23
CA ARG A 132 14.19 -1.16 0.04
C ARG A 132 14.06 -2.02 -1.22
N LEU A 133 13.00 -1.80 -2.00
CA LEU A 133 12.78 -2.54 -3.25
C LEU A 133 13.88 -2.31 -4.26
N ASN A 134 14.39 -1.07 -4.38
CA ASN A 134 15.50 -0.74 -5.27
C ASN A 134 16.83 -1.36 -4.82
N LEU A 135 16.99 -1.65 -3.52
CA LEU A 135 18.12 -2.41 -2.98
C LEU A 135 17.94 -3.94 -3.10
N GLY A 136 16.88 -4.41 -3.75
CA GLY A 136 16.57 -5.84 -3.87
C GLY A 136 16.11 -6.50 -2.57
N GLN A 137 15.75 -5.71 -1.56
CA GLN A 137 15.28 -6.21 -0.28
C GLN A 137 13.79 -6.56 -0.35
N ALA A 138 13.35 -7.47 0.53
CA ALA A 138 11.94 -7.81 0.64
C ALA A 138 11.10 -6.59 1.05
N ALA A 139 9.90 -6.43 0.48
CA ALA A 139 8.96 -5.36 0.82
C ALA A 139 8.66 -5.33 2.32
N ILE A 140 8.48 -6.48 2.96
CA ILE A 140 8.28 -6.62 4.40
C ILE A 140 9.57 -7.17 5.02
N PRO A 141 10.18 -6.48 6.02
CA PRO A 141 11.31 -7.02 6.77
C PRO A 141 10.96 -8.36 7.43
N ALA A 142 11.92 -9.29 7.48
CA ALA A 142 11.68 -10.62 8.05
C ALA A 142 11.17 -10.56 9.50
N TRP A 143 11.65 -9.62 10.31
CA TRP A 143 11.22 -9.46 11.71
C TRP A 143 9.76 -9.04 11.87
N HIS A 144 9.20 -8.24 10.93
CA HIS A 144 7.77 -7.89 10.92
C HIS A 144 6.86 -9.11 10.71
N ARG A 145 7.37 -10.15 10.06
CA ARG A 145 6.61 -11.39 9.86
C ARG A 145 6.39 -12.17 11.16
N TRP A 146 7.32 -12.01 12.12
CA TRP A 146 7.28 -12.70 13.41
C TRP A 146 6.67 -11.85 14.52
N GLN A 147 6.68 -10.52 14.36
CA GLN A 147 6.19 -9.58 15.37
C GLN A 147 4.75 -9.84 15.82
N PRO A 148 3.76 -10.05 14.94
CA PRO A 148 2.38 -10.33 15.38
C PRO A 148 2.27 -11.63 16.17
N ALA A 149 3.04 -12.65 15.78
CA ALA A 149 3.08 -13.92 16.50
C ALA A 149 3.70 -13.74 17.89
N LEU A 150 4.83 -13.04 17.98
CA LEU A 150 5.52 -12.77 19.25
C LEU A 150 4.63 -11.94 20.21
N LEU A 151 4.00 -10.88 19.72
CA LEU A 151 3.09 -10.06 20.51
C LEU A 151 1.86 -10.84 20.97
N GLY A 152 1.35 -11.75 20.16
CA GLY A 152 0.26 -12.65 20.52
C GLY A 152 0.61 -13.62 21.66
N TRP A 153 1.88 -13.95 21.83
CA TRP A 153 2.34 -14.82 22.91
C TRP A 153 2.60 -14.09 24.24
N LEU A 154 2.74 -12.75 24.23
CA LEU A 154 3.02 -11.98 25.45
C LEU A 154 2.02 -12.22 26.60
N PRO A 155 0.69 -12.24 26.39
CA PRO A 155 -0.27 -12.54 27.46
C PRO A 155 -0.09 -13.96 28.02
N VAL A 156 0.22 -14.92 27.16
CA VAL A 156 0.43 -16.33 27.55
C VAL A 156 1.69 -16.48 28.37
N LEU A 157 2.78 -15.84 27.92
CA LEU A 157 4.05 -15.83 28.64
C LEU A 157 3.94 -15.10 29.98
N GLY A 158 3.19 -13.98 30.01
CA GLY A 158 2.89 -13.24 31.23
C GLY A 158 2.09 -14.06 32.23
N ALA A 159 1.05 -14.75 31.79
CA ALA A 159 0.27 -15.64 32.63
C ALA A 159 1.09 -16.84 33.13
N GLY A 160 1.94 -17.40 32.26
CA GLY A 160 2.87 -18.48 32.64
C GLY A 160 3.86 -18.03 33.70
N LEU A 161 4.47 -16.84 33.53
CA LEU A 161 5.43 -16.27 34.49
C LEU A 161 4.76 -15.95 35.84
N ALA A 162 3.57 -15.33 35.81
CA ALA A 162 2.81 -15.04 37.02
C ALA A 162 2.43 -16.31 37.79
N GLY A 163 2.06 -17.35 37.06
CA GLY A 163 1.81 -18.64 37.66
C GLY A 163 3.06 -19.31 38.24
N CYS A 164 4.23 -19.21 37.54
CA CYS A 164 5.51 -19.69 38.11
C CYS A 164 5.88 -18.99 39.41
N LEU A 165 5.71 -17.67 39.48
CA LEU A 165 5.96 -16.89 40.69
C LEU A 165 5.00 -17.26 41.82
N SER A 166 3.73 -17.49 41.50
CA SER A 166 2.74 -17.91 42.51
C SER A 166 2.98 -19.33 43.06
N ALA A 167 3.47 -20.25 42.21
CA ALA A 167 3.83 -21.60 42.59
C ALA A 167 4.99 -21.69 43.58
N LEU A 168 5.93 -20.71 43.54
CA LEU A 168 7.01 -20.63 44.53
C LEU A 168 6.53 -20.30 45.94
N TRP A 169 5.33 -19.74 46.09
CA TRP A 169 4.81 -19.23 47.37
C TRP A 169 3.55 -19.92 47.87
N LEU A 170 2.71 -20.53 47.03
CA LEU A 170 1.33 -20.89 47.41
C LEU A 170 0.77 -22.22 46.88
N ALA A 171 1.45 -22.96 45.97
CA ALA A 171 0.85 -24.16 45.38
C ALA A 171 1.86 -25.25 45.02
N PRO A 172 1.44 -26.55 45.03
CA PRO A 172 2.28 -27.65 44.55
C PRO A 172 2.61 -27.52 43.05
N PRO A 173 3.80 -27.93 42.60
CA PRO A 173 4.24 -27.82 41.22
C PRO A 173 3.31 -28.50 40.20
N LEU A 174 2.49 -29.46 40.66
CA LEU A 174 1.53 -30.17 39.80
C LEU A 174 0.36 -29.27 39.32
N ALA A 175 -0.14 -28.38 40.19
CA ALA A 175 -1.22 -27.47 39.86
C ALA A 175 -0.78 -26.45 38.78
N PHE A 176 0.50 -26.16 38.77
CA PHE A 176 1.10 -25.25 37.83
C PHE A 176 1.23 -25.83 36.42
N ALA A 177 1.69 -27.08 36.32
CA ALA A 177 1.78 -27.81 35.05
C ALA A 177 0.40 -27.97 34.40
N VAL A 178 -0.66 -28.21 35.19
CA VAL A 178 -2.04 -28.30 34.71
C VAL A 178 -2.55 -26.94 34.19
N ALA A 179 -2.27 -25.84 34.89
CA ALA A 179 -2.65 -24.51 34.43
C ALA A 179 -1.98 -24.11 33.12
N ALA A 180 -0.69 -24.43 32.95
CA ALA A 180 0.05 -24.15 31.71
C ALA A 180 -0.43 -25.01 30.53
N VAL A 181 -0.71 -26.28 30.75
CA VAL A 181 -1.23 -27.23 29.75
C VAL A 181 -2.63 -26.84 29.25
N VAL A 182 -3.46 -26.24 30.11
CA VAL A 182 -4.80 -25.81 29.71
C VAL A 182 -4.81 -24.40 29.07
N SER A 183 -4.05 -23.46 29.62
CA SER A 183 -4.05 -22.07 29.14
C SER A 183 -3.40 -21.90 27.77
N LEU A 184 -2.35 -22.66 27.46
CA LEU A 184 -1.63 -22.54 26.19
C LEU A 184 -2.48 -22.91 24.97
N PRO A 185 -3.16 -24.07 24.93
CA PRO A 185 -4.03 -24.43 23.81
C PRO A 185 -5.24 -23.50 23.66
N LEU A 186 -5.83 -23.03 24.78
CA LEU A 186 -6.94 -22.09 24.73
C LEU A 186 -6.55 -20.74 24.15
N ALA A 187 -5.37 -20.21 24.51
CA ALA A 187 -4.85 -18.97 23.93
C ALA A 187 -4.54 -19.11 22.44
N LEU A 188 -3.96 -20.24 22.03
CA LEU A 188 -3.71 -20.57 20.62
C LEU A 188 -5.01 -20.66 19.81
N LEU A 189 -6.01 -21.32 20.35
CA LEU A 189 -7.34 -21.43 19.71
C LEU A 189 -8.04 -20.06 19.60
N ALA A 190 -7.94 -19.23 20.63
CA ALA A 190 -8.49 -17.87 20.60
C ALA A 190 -7.82 -17.02 19.52
N GLN A 191 -6.51 -17.09 19.43
CA GLN A 191 -5.73 -16.37 18.41
C GLN A 191 -6.00 -16.88 16.99
N GLN A 192 -6.13 -18.20 16.81
CA GLN A 192 -6.50 -18.77 15.51
C GLN A 192 -7.89 -18.33 15.06
N ARG A 193 -8.87 -18.31 15.99
CA ARG A 193 -10.23 -17.82 15.70
C ARG A 193 -10.26 -16.35 15.33
N GLN A 194 -9.50 -15.51 16.03
CA GLN A 194 -9.38 -14.09 15.71
C GLN A 194 -8.76 -13.86 14.32
N ASN A 195 -7.68 -14.58 13.99
CA ASN A 195 -7.05 -14.53 12.69
C ASN A 195 -7.98 -15.04 11.57
N GLN A 196 -8.75 -16.10 11.82
CA GLN A 196 -9.71 -16.61 10.85
C GLN A 196 -10.88 -15.65 10.61
N ALA A 197 -11.37 -14.97 11.65
CA ALA A 197 -12.42 -13.96 11.53
C ALA A 197 -11.93 -12.79 10.69
N LEU A 198 -10.72 -12.29 10.95
CA LEU A 198 -10.08 -11.23 10.20
C LEU A 198 -9.88 -11.60 8.72
N GLN A 199 -9.41 -12.83 8.46
CA GLN A 199 -9.25 -13.34 7.07
C GLN A 199 -10.59 -13.52 6.34
N ARG A 200 -11.70 -13.83 7.06
CA ARG A 200 -13.02 -13.88 6.43
C ARG A 200 -13.48 -12.51 5.95
N VAL A 201 -13.30 -11.48 6.77
CA VAL A 201 -13.61 -10.09 6.38
C VAL A 201 -12.81 -9.68 5.16
N LEU A 202 -11.50 -9.98 5.13
CA LEU A 202 -10.65 -9.69 3.95
C LEU A 202 -11.06 -10.43 2.67
N ARG A 203 -11.62 -11.64 2.79
CA ARG A 203 -12.12 -12.37 1.62
C ARG A 203 -13.44 -11.82 1.08
N MET A 204 -14.17 -11.06 1.89
CA MET A 204 -15.41 -10.40 1.47
C MET A 204 -15.14 -9.07 0.78
N THR A 205 -13.93 -8.51 0.94
CA THR A 205 -13.48 -7.31 0.23
C THR A 205 -12.81 -7.72 -1.07
N ASP A 206 -13.05 -6.97 -2.13
CA ASP A 206 -12.50 -7.26 -3.46
C ASP A 206 -11.00 -7.48 -3.42
N ALA A 207 -10.51 -8.48 -4.14
CA ALA A 207 -9.10 -8.89 -4.13
C ALA A 207 -8.13 -7.75 -4.51
N SER A 208 -8.60 -6.74 -5.26
CA SER A 208 -7.82 -5.57 -5.69
C SER A 208 -7.48 -4.61 -4.53
N THR A 209 -8.37 -4.50 -3.53
CA THR A 209 -8.20 -3.55 -2.41
C THR A 209 -7.38 -4.12 -1.26
N SER A 210 -7.11 -5.42 -1.27
CA SER A 210 -6.45 -6.12 -0.15
C SER A 210 -4.99 -6.49 -0.42
N ASP A 211 -4.31 -5.80 -1.35
CA ASP A 211 -2.94 -6.13 -1.72
C ASP A 211 -1.90 -5.72 -0.66
N ALA A 212 -0.98 -6.65 -0.38
CA ALA A 212 0.05 -6.45 0.64
C ALA A 212 1.06 -5.35 0.31
N LEU A 213 1.31 -5.09 -0.98
CA LEU A 213 2.22 -4.02 -1.40
C LEU A 213 1.60 -2.64 -1.18
N LEU A 214 0.31 -2.49 -1.50
CA LEU A 214 -0.43 -1.26 -1.28
C LEU A 214 -0.60 -0.97 0.21
N ALA A 215 -0.89 -1.99 1.03
CA ALA A 215 -1.02 -1.85 2.47
C ALA A 215 0.21 -1.17 3.10
N LEU A 216 1.41 -1.45 2.61
CA LEU A 216 2.65 -0.83 3.12
C LEU A 216 2.80 0.65 2.79
N MET A 217 2.00 1.20 1.88
CA MET A 217 1.99 2.62 1.54
C MET A 217 0.99 3.40 2.41
N TYR A 218 -0.05 2.73 2.90
CA TYR A 218 -1.17 3.37 3.59
C TYR A 218 -1.23 3.07 5.08
N SER A 219 -0.65 1.96 5.55
CA SER A 219 -0.64 1.56 6.95
C SER A 219 0.77 1.23 7.45
N ASP A 220 1.04 1.50 8.73
CA ASP A 220 2.25 1.05 9.42
C ASP A 220 2.10 -0.38 9.96
N GLU A 221 0.87 -0.91 9.99
CA GLU A 221 0.59 -2.24 10.51
C GLU A 221 0.87 -3.32 9.45
N PRO A 222 1.75 -4.29 9.74
CA PRO A 222 2.05 -5.36 8.80
C PRO A 222 0.94 -6.42 8.76
N GLY A 223 0.75 -7.03 7.61
CA GLY A 223 -0.11 -8.19 7.44
C GLY A 223 -1.59 -7.86 7.28
N THR A 224 -2.45 -8.61 7.97
CA THR A 224 -3.91 -8.58 7.76
C THR A 224 -4.55 -7.27 8.19
N GLN A 225 -4.05 -6.65 9.26
CA GLN A 225 -4.60 -5.39 9.79
C GLN A 225 -4.32 -4.23 8.84
N GLY A 226 -3.08 -4.07 8.36
CA GLY A 226 -2.75 -3.03 7.38
C GLY A 226 -3.53 -3.16 6.07
N ARG A 227 -3.82 -4.39 5.65
CA ARG A 227 -4.67 -4.64 4.47
C ARG A 227 -6.13 -4.21 4.69
N LEU A 228 -6.67 -4.39 5.89
CA LEU A 228 -8.02 -3.91 6.25
C LEU A 228 -8.08 -2.39 6.30
N GLU A 229 -7.09 -1.74 6.92
CA GLU A 229 -7.01 -0.28 6.96
C GLU A 229 -6.93 0.32 5.55
N THR A 230 -6.11 -0.26 4.69
CA THR A 230 -6.02 0.16 3.28
C THR A 230 -7.33 -0.04 2.53
N CYS A 231 -8.03 -1.15 2.77
CA CYS A 231 -9.32 -1.42 2.17
C CYS A 231 -10.38 -0.39 2.59
N LEU A 232 -10.42 -0.03 3.87
CA LEU A 232 -11.36 0.98 4.39
C LEU A 232 -11.07 2.36 3.80
N LEU A 233 -9.80 2.76 3.67
CA LEU A 233 -9.42 4.02 3.03
C LEU A 233 -9.83 4.04 1.56
N TYR A 234 -9.63 2.93 0.85
CA TYR A 234 -10.00 2.79 -0.56
C TYR A 234 -11.51 2.95 -0.78
N THR A 235 -12.33 2.36 0.11
CA THR A 235 -13.79 2.45 0.00
C THR A 235 -14.32 3.82 0.39
N SER A 236 -13.69 4.55 1.33
CA SER A 236 -14.09 5.91 1.70
C SER A 236 -13.80 6.91 0.58
N ASP A 237 -12.61 6.83 -0.03
CA ASP A 237 -12.25 7.72 -1.15
C ASP A 237 -13.12 7.48 -2.40
N ALA A 238 -13.57 6.25 -2.62
CA ALA A 238 -14.49 5.91 -3.71
C ALA A 238 -15.93 6.31 -3.45
N ALA A 239 -16.33 6.58 -2.21
CA ALA A 239 -17.69 7.02 -1.85
C ALA A 239 -17.86 8.55 -1.92
N ASP A 240 -16.75 9.31 -1.92
CA ASP A 240 -16.73 10.78 -1.97
C ASP A 240 -16.60 11.33 -3.41
N GLU A 241 -16.58 10.48 -4.44
CA GLU A 241 -16.60 10.81 -5.87
C GLU A 241 -17.98 10.56 -6.51
#